data_fd8b156248a6ed131f11cc1bd8ee818a
#
_entry.id   fd8b156248a6ed131f11cc1bd8ee818a
#
_cell.length_a   1.000
_cell.length_b   1.000
_cell.length_c   1.000
_cell.angle_alpha   90.00
_cell.angle_beta   90.00
_cell.angle_gamma   90.00
#
_symmetry.space_group_name_H-M   'P 1'
#
loop_
_entity.id
_entity.type
_entity.pdbx_description
1 polymer ?
#
loop_
_entity_poly.entity_id
_entity_poly.type
_entity_poly.pdbx_seq_one_letter_code
_entity_poly.pdbx_strand_id
1 'polypeptide(L)'
;MRKLLCLLCLLPYGAGAQGEAPYQPLAFLAGRCWQGFLPDGTQTDRHCFSWVYDGKFLRDEHVVRKPGNDDYRGETLYFWDPSKQQIQYLYIENQGGFSLGTMSTDKNDLVFAPTSHVASGATQTYRSRWQRSGDDAYEVITEFQSKDGWVPRFRVHMQALTEK
;
A
#
# COMPACT_ATOMS: atom_id res chain seq x y z
N MET A 1 4.55 56.64 28.96
CA MET A 1 3.73 55.85 28.02
C MET A 1 4.65 54.83 27.35
N ARG A 2 4.68 53.58 27.85
CA ARG A 2 5.49 52.47 27.29
C ARG A 2 4.61 51.66 26.33
N LYS A 3 4.97 51.67 25.06
CA LYS A 3 4.31 50.83 24.03
C LYS A 3 4.85 49.40 24.14
N LEU A 4 3.98 48.47 24.53
CA LEU A 4 4.26 47.03 24.53
C LEU A 4 4.11 46.52 23.09
N LEU A 5 5.20 46.08 22.46
CA LEU A 5 5.21 45.48 21.13
C LEU A 5 4.98 43.98 21.31
N CYS A 6 3.76 43.52 20.99
CA CYS A 6 3.45 42.08 20.95
C CYS A 6 4.06 41.47 19.66
N LEU A 7 5.12 40.69 19.84
CA LEU A 7 5.73 39.90 18.78
C LEU A 7 4.89 38.64 18.58
N LEU A 8 4.05 38.59 17.53
CA LEU A 8 3.35 37.39 17.11
C LEU A 8 4.38 36.44 16.48
N CYS A 9 4.75 35.38 17.19
CA CYS A 9 5.48 34.25 16.63
C CYS A 9 4.52 33.43 15.76
N LEU A 10 4.60 33.59 14.43
CA LEU A 10 4.02 32.68 13.47
C LEU A 10 4.86 31.41 13.44
N LEU A 11 4.37 30.37 14.11
CA LEU A 11 4.92 29.01 13.96
C LEU A 11 4.51 28.48 12.59
N PRO A 12 5.44 27.94 11.79
CA PRO A 12 5.07 27.26 10.55
C PRO A 12 4.34 25.97 10.90
N TYR A 13 3.07 25.88 10.57
CA TYR A 13 2.33 24.62 10.55
C TYR A 13 2.85 23.77 9.40
N GLY A 14 3.88 22.99 9.64
CA GLY A 14 4.24 21.85 8.81
C GLY A 14 3.30 20.70 9.12
N ALA A 15 2.12 20.68 8.54
CA ALA A 15 1.23 19.53 8.61
C ALA A 15 1.73 18.45 7.65
N GLY A 16 2.75 17.71 8.05
CA GLY A 16 2.94 16.35 7.55
C GLY A 16 1.79 15.52 8.10
N ALA A 17 0.92 14.98 7.23
CA ALA A 17 -0.12 14.05 7.61
C ALA A 17 0.53 12.76 8.13
N GLN A 18 0.85 12.73 9.42
CA GLN A 18 1.21 11.50 10.12
C GLN A 18 -0.08 10.70 10.29
N GLY A 19 -0.12 9.50 9.70
CA GLY A 19 -1.22 8.56 9.92
C GLY A 19 -1.43 8.34 11.43
N GLU A 20 -2.70 8.17 11.81
CA GLU A 20 -3.06 7.87 13.20
C GLU A 20 -2.38 6.58 13.68
N ALA A 21 -2.24 6.40 15.00
CA ALA A 21 -1.49 5.31 15.63
C ALA A 21 -1.71 3.89 15.05
N PRO A 22 -2.94 3.47 14.65
CA PRO A 22 -3.13 2.15 14.05
C PRO A 22 -2.42 1.94 12.71
N TYR A 23 -2.12 3.02 11.97
CA TYR A 23 -1.52 2.97 10.63
C TYR A 23 0.01 3.16 10.62
N GLN A 24 0.66 3.26 11.78
CA GLN A 24 2.11 3.43 11.86
C GLN A 24 2.91 2.42 11.01
N PRO A 25 2.51 1.14 10.90
CA PRO A 25 3.20 0.20 10.04
C PRO A 25 3.17 0.57 8.55
N LEU A 26 2.16 1.31 8.10
CA LEU A 26 1.99 1.74 6.70
C LEU A 26 2.56 3.14 6.43
N ALA A 27 3.00 3.87 7.47
CA ALA A 27 3.39 5.27 7.34
C ALA A 27 4.56 5.50 6.37
N PHE A 28 5.48 4.54 6.22
CA PHE A 28 6.61 4.64 5.31
C PHE A 28 6.19 4.64 3.82
N LEU A 29 5.02 4.09 3.50
CA LEU A 29 4.47 4.06 2.14
C LEU A 29 3.82 5.38 1.75
N ALA A 30 3.23 6.08 2.72
CA ALA A 30 2.34 7.21 2.49
C ALA A 30 3.04 8.46 1.95
N GLY A 31 2.33 9.22 1.09
CA GLY A 31 2.82 10.48 0.53
C GLY A 31 3.80 10.31 -0.62
N ARG A 32 4.02 9.11 -1.14
CA ARG A 32 4.94 8.84 -2.24
C ARG A 32 4.47 7.71 -3.17
N CYS A 33 5.09 7.62 -4.33
CA CYS A 33 4.91 6.51 -5.25
C CYS A 33 6.12 5.57 -5.22
N TRP A 34 5.86 4.31 -5.51
CA TRP A 34 6.82 3.22 -5.55
C TRP A 34 6.71 2.51 -6.89
N GLN A 35 7.82 2.05 -7.42
CA GLN A 35 7.82 1.32 -8.68
C GLN A 35 8.80 0.15 -8.64
N GLY A 36 8.39 -0.95 -9.25
CA GLY A 36 9.20 -2.12 -9.49
C GLY A 36 8.96 -2.70 -10.88
N PHE A 37 9.64 -3.80 -11.17
CA PHE A 37 9.42 -4.57 -12.39
C PHE A 37 8.93 -5.97 -12.01
N LEU A 38 7.90 -6.45 -12.70
CA LEU A 38 7.48 -7.83 -12.58
C LEU A 38 8.59 -8.78 -13.08
N PRO A 39 8.58 -10.07 -12.69
CA PRO A 39 9.69 -10.99 -12.97
C PRO A 39 10.04 -11.18 -14.44
N ASP A 40 9.13 -10.86 -15.37
CA ASP A 40 9.40 -10.89 -16.80
C ASP A 40 10.28 -9.71 -17.29
N GLY A 41 10.53 -8.72 -16.43
CA GLY A 41 11.34 -7.54 -16.71
C GLY A 41 10.71 -6.54 -17.71
N THR A 42 9.51 -6.82 -18.24
CA THR A 42 8.84 -6.00 -19.26
C THR A 42 7.71 -5.17 -18.71
N GLN A 43 7.14 -5.57 -17.60
CA GLN A 43 6.02 -4.90 -16.96
C GLN A 43 6.50 -4.08 -15.76
N THR A 44 6.09 -2.82 -15.71
CA THR A 44 6.27 -1.98 -14.52
C THR A 44 5.07 -2.10 -13.62
N ASP A 45 5.32 -2.16 -12.32
CA ASP A 45 4.31 -2.13 -11.26
C ASP A 45 4.52 -0.86 -10.44
N ARG A 46 3.51 0.01 -10.39
CA ARG A 46 3.56 1.29 -9.68
C ARG A 46 2.44 1.40 -8.68
N HIS A 47 2.78 1.76 -7.46
CA HIS A 47 1.88 2.03 -6.34
C HIS A 47 2.07 3.47 -5.85
N CYS A 48 0.99 4.22 -5.65
CA CYS A 48 1.01 5.57 -5.08
C CYS A 48 0.12 5.62 -3.85
N PHE A 49 0.71 5.89 -2.70
CA PHE A 49 0.00 5.88 -1.42
C PHE A 49 -0.34 7.29 -0.95
N SER A 50 -1.59 7.52 -0.60
CA SER A 50 -2.08 8.80 -0.09
C SER A 50 -3.06 8.62 1.07
N TRP A 51 -2.95 9.49 2.08
CA TRP A 51 -3.97 9.58 3.12
C TRP A 51 -5.23 10.22 2.56
N VAL A 52 -6.38 9.63 2.85
CA VAL A 52 -7.70 10.17 2.46
C VAL A 52 -8.59 10.31 3.70
N TYR A 53 -9.65 11.13 3.59
CA TYR A 53 -10.59 11.41 4.68
C TYR A 53 -9.88 11.83 5.98
N ASP A 54 -9.04 12.87 5.88
CA ASP A 54 -8.29 13.45 7.01
C ASP A 54 -7.41 12.42 7.76
N GLY A 55 -6.77 11.50 7.01
CA GLY A 55 -5.88 10.50 7.56
C GLY A 55 -6.57 9.26 8.14
N LYS A 56 -7.89 9.12 7.95
CA LYS A 56 -8.66 7.98 8.46
C LYS A 56 -8.47 6.70 7.65
N PHE A 57 -8.02 6.83 6.40
CA PHE A 57 -7.76 5.70 5.50
C PHE A 57 -6.47 5.95 4.72
N LEU A 58 -5.75 4.89 4.40
CA LEU A 58 -4.66 4.94 3.42
C LEU A 58 -5.16 4.34 2.11
N ARG A 59 -5.04 5.12 1.02
CA ARG A 59 -5.34 4.66 -0.33
C ARG A 59 -4.04 4.35 -1.07
N ASP A 60 -4.01 3.23 -1.78
CA ASP A 60 -2.98 2.84 -2.73
C ASP A 60 -3.59 2.78 -4.13
N GLU A 61 -3.12 3.61 -5.04
CA GLU A 61 -3.47 3.56 -6.46
C GLU A 61 -2.40 2.75 -7.18
N HIS A 62 -2.80 1.63 -7.76
CA HIS A 62 -1.93 0.62 -8.35
C HIS A 62 -2.10 0.58 -9.88
N VAL A 63 -0.98 0.58 -10.60
CA VAL A 63 -0.98 0.48 -12.07
C VAL A 63 0.14 -0.43 -12.54
N VAL A 64 -0.23 -1.53 -13.21
CA VAL A 64 0.73 -2.36 -13.96
C VAL A 64 0.67 -1.99 -15.43
N ARG A 65 1.84 -1.68 -16.01
CA ARG A 65 1.98 -1.33 -17.43
C ARG A 65 2.84 -2.34 -18.16
N LYS A 66 2.34 -2.77 -19.31
CA LYS A 66 3.06 -3.57 -20.28
C LYS A 66 2.98 -2.91 -21.65
N PRO A 67 4.11 -2.64 -22.33
CA PRO A 67 4.07 -2.06 -23.67
C PRO A 67 3.14 -2.81 -24.61
N GLY A 68 2.26 -2.06 -25.30
CA GLY A 68 1.32 -2.62 -26.28
C GLY A 68 0.06 -3.28 -25.69
N ASN A 69 -0.15 -3.18 -24.38
CA ASN A 69 -1.36 -3.67 -23.71
C ASN A 69 -2.05 -2.54 -22.95
N ASP A 70 -3.34 -2.73 -22.63
CA ASP A 70 -4.06 -1.85 -21.71
C ASP A 70 -3.47 -1.95 -20.31
N ASP A 71 -3.48 -0.82 -19.59
CA ASP A 71 -3.05 -0.78 -18.20
C ASP A 71 -3.98 -1.62 -17.32
N TYR A 72 -3.39 -2.50 -16.50
CA TYR A 72 -4.09 -3.07 -15.36
C TYR A 72 -4.05 -2.05 -14.23
N ARG A 73 -5.21 -1.71 -13.68
CA ARG A 73 -5.35 -0.69 -12.63
C ARG A 73 -6.14 -1.24 -11.46
N GLY A 74 -5.65 -0.97 -10.27
CA GLY A 74 -6.33 -1.32 -9.04
C GLY A 74 -6.25 -0.21 -8.01
N GLU A 75 -7.06 -0.34 -6.99
CA GLU A 75 -7.04 0.52 -5.82
C GLU A 75 -7.17 -0.35 -4.56
N THR A 76 -6.35 -0.05 -3.55
CA THR A 76 -6.49 -0.64 -2.22
C THR A 76 -6.83 0.44 -1.22
N LEU A 77 -7.90 0.25 -0.47
CA LEU A 77 -8.23 1.09 0.67
C LEU A 77 -7.93 0.33 1.96
N TYR A 78 -6.94 0.80 2.72
CA TYR A 78 -6.61 0.28 4.05
C TYR A 78 -7.40 1.02 5.12
N PHE A 79 -8.00 0.29 6.05
CA PHE A 79 -8.80 0.86 7.14
C PHE A 79 -8.62 0.09 8.45
N TRP A 80 -8.73 0.82 9.56
CA TRP A 80 -8.70 0.25 10.90
C TRP A 80 -10.08 -0.25 11.30
N ASP A 81 -10.19 -1.51 11.69
CA ASP A 81 -11.39 -2.07 12.29
C ASP A 81 -11.23 -2.06 13.83
N PRO A 82 -11.88 -1.14 14.56
CA PRO A 82 -11.71 -1.04 16.00
C PRO A 82 -12.34 -2.23 16.75
N SER A 83 -13.30 -2.93 16.14
CA SER A 83 -13.93 -4.11 16.76
C SER A 83 -13.01 -5.32 16.74
N LYS A 84 -12.13 -5.42 15.74
CA LYS A 84 -11.15 -6.50 15.58
C LYS A 84 -9.75 -6.09 15.99
N GLN A 85 -9.54 -4.78 16.24
CA GLN A 85 -8.21 -4.19 16.49
C GLN A 85 -7.19 -4.59 15.41
N GLN A 86 -7.59 -4.45 14.14
CA GLN A 86 -6.82 -4.92 13.01
C GLN A 86 -6.96 -4.00 11.80
N ILE A 87 -5.89 -3.84 11.04
CA ILE A 87 -5.96 -3.22 9.71
C ILE A 87 -6.58 -4.22 8.74
N GLN A 88 -7.64 -3.79 8.07
CA GLN A 88 -8.24 -4.49 6.94
C GLN A 88 -7.95 -3.72 5.65
N TYR A 89 -8.13 -4.37 4.52
CA TYR A 89 -8.07 -3.72 3.22
C TYR A 89 -9.15 -4.24 2.28
N LEU A 90 -9.64 -3.35 1.45
CA LEU A 90 -10.43 -3.65 0.27
C LEU A 90 -9.59 -3.33 -0.96
N TYR A 91 -9.31 -4.31 -1.79
CA TYR A 91 -8.70 -4.16 -3.10
C TYR A 91 -9.75 -4.35 -4.18
N ILE A 92 -9.79 -3.44 -5.15
CA ILE A 92 -10.64 -3.50 -6.36
C ILE A 92 -9.78 -3.22 -7.59
N GLU A 93 -10.19 -3.73 -8.76
CA GLU A 93 -9.43 -3.54 -9.99
C GLU A 93 -10.34 -3.42 -11.23
N ASN A 94 -9.77 -2.89 -12.33
CA ASN A 94 -10.51 -2.47 -13.52
C ASN A 94 -11.06 -3.60 -14.40
N GLN A 95 -10.82 -4.86 -14.05
CA GLN A 95 -11.46 -6.02 -14.68
C GLN A 95 -12.67 -6.53 -13.88
N GLY A 96 -13.05 -5.80 -12.81
CA GLY A 96 -14.19 -6.08 -11.95
C GLY A 96 -13.88 -7.05 -10.81
N GLY A 97 -12.60 -7.33 -10.56
CA GLY A 97 -12.19 -8.17 -9.44
C GLY A 97 -12.06 -7.40 -8.13
N PHE A 98 -12.12 -8.14 -7.02
CA PHE A 98 -11.94 -7.58 -5.68
C PHE A 98 -11.38 -8.60 -4.70
N SER A 99 -10.79 -8.08 -3.62
CA SER A 99 -10.37 -8.84 -2.43
C SER A 99 -10.69 -8.04 -1.17
N LEU A 100 -11.10 -8.74 -0.11
CA LEU A 100 -11.23 -8.17 1.22
C LEU A 100 -10.36 -9.00 2.17
N GLY A 101 -9.37 -8.38 2.77
CA GLY A 101 -8.39 -9.08 3.58
C GLY A 101 -7.92 -8.31 4.80
N THR A 102 -6.93 -8.86 5.47
CA THR A 102 -6.35 -8.31 6.69
C THR A 102 -4.84 -8.19 6.56
N MET A 103 -4.28 -7.19 7.23
CA MET A 103 -2.85 -6.95 7.31
C MET A 103 -2.42 -6.92 8.78
N SER A 104 -1.29 -7.54 9.06
CA SER A 104 -0.57 -7.49 10.33
C SER A 104 0.90 -7.18 10.10
N THR A 105 1.69 -7.10 11.16
CA THR A 105 3.13 -6.92 11.08
C THR A 105 3.87 -8.11 11.69
N ASP A 106 5.03 -8.42 11.11
CA ASP A 106 6.03 -9.29 11.71
C ASP A 106 7.37 -8.54 11.68
N LYS A 107 7.78 -8.02 12.83
CA LYS A 107 8.88 -7.06 12.94
C LYS A 107 8.58 -5.81 12.09
N ASN A 108 9.36 -5.58 11.03
CA ASN A 108 9.20 -4.45 10.10
C ASN A 108 8.47 -4.84 8.80
N ASP A 109 8.10 -6.11 8.65
CA ASP A 109 7.41 -6.59 7.46
C ASP A 109 5.89 -6.40 7.59
N LEU A 110 5.23 -6.10 6.49
CA LEU A 110 3.78 -6.17 6.38
C LEU A 110 3.38 -7.57 5.92
N VAL A 111 2.44 -8.19 6.63
CA VAL A 111 1.99 -9.56 6.37
C VAL A 111 0.50 -9.52 6.02
N PHE A 112 0.19 -9.88 4.79
CA PHE A 112 -1.17 -9.99 4.27
C PHE A 112 -1.62 -11.45 4.39
N ALA A 113 -2.62 -11.68 5.24
CA ALA A 113 -3.15 -13.02 5.49
C ALA A 113 -3.74 -13.64 4.20
N PRO A 114 -3.87 -14.98 4.14
CA PRO A 114 -4.53 -15.65 3.03
C PRO A 114 -5.88 -15.01 2.70
N THR A 115 -6.04 -14.56 1.47
CA THR A 115 -7.20 -13.80 1.01
C THR A 115 -7.62 -14.28 -0.39
N SER A 116 -8.92 -14.33 -0.63
CA SER A 116 -9.45 -14.68 -1.94
C SER A 116 -9.63 -13.44 -2.81
N HIS A 117 -9.08 -13.51 -4.02
CA HIS A 117 -9.40 -12.58 -5.11
C HIS A 117 -10.49 -13.20 -5.97
N VAL A 118 -11.57 -12.46 -6.16
CA VAL A 118 -12.71 -12.86 -6.98
C VAL A 118 -12.72 -11.99 -8.23
N ALA A 119 -12.63 -12.61 -9.41
CA ALA A 119 -12.69 -11.92 -10.70
C ALA A 119 -13.35 -12.82 -11.75
N SER A 120 -14.27 -12.29 -12.56
CA SER A 120 -14.89 -12.97 -13.70
C SER A 120 -15.44 -14.38 -13.37
N GLY A 121 -16.00 -14.56 -12.17
CA GLY A 121 -16.56 -15.86 -11.71
C GLY A 121 -15.51 -16.86 -11.23
N ALA A 122 -14.23 -16.53 -11.25
CA ALA A 122 -13.15 -17.34 -10.68
C ALA A 122 -12.70 -16.78 -9.32
N THR A 123 -12.14 -17.65 -8.49
CA THR A 123 -11.56 -17.28 -7.20
C THR A 123 -10.16 -17.85 -7.09
N GLN A 124 -9.19 -17.00 -6.75
CA GLN A 124 -7.82 -17.37 -6.46
C GLN A 124 -7.44 -16.93 -5.06
N THR A 125 -7.04 -17.85 -4.22
CA THR A 125 -6.51 -17.50 -2.88
C THR A 125 -5.02 -17.21 -2.98
N TYR A 126 -4.60 -16.10 -2.36
CA TYR A 126 -3.21 -15.67 -2.29
C TYR A 126 -2.87 -15.16 -0.89
N ARG A 127 -1.59 -15.08 -0.60
CA ARG A 127 -1.01 -14.35 0.54
C ARG A 127 0.18 -13.52 0.07
N SER A 128 0.51 -12.47 0.82
CA SER A 128 1.65 -11.62 0.47
C SER A 128 2.41 -11.19 1.72
N ARG A 129 3.71 -10.98 1.54
CA ARG A 129 4.59 -10.35 2.52
C ARG A 129 5.36 -9.23 1.85
N TRP A 130 5.37 -8.06 2.48
CA TRP A 130 6.17 -6.92 2.03
C TRP A 130 7.30 -6.73 3.02
N GLN A 131 8.52 -7.04 2.57
CA GLN A 131 9.73 -7.00 3.39
C GLN A 131 10.41 -5.64 3.22
N ARG A 132 10.38 -4.83 4.26
CA ARG A 132 11.01 -3.51 4.22
C ARG A 132 12.53 -3.65 4.22
N SER A 133 13.21 -2.99 3.27
CA SER A 133 14.67 -2.96 3.11
C SER A 133 15.25 -1.55 3.21
N GLY A 134 14.80 -0.77 4.20
CA GLY A 134 15.18 0.62 4.42
C GLY A 134 14.00 1.56 4.31
N ASP A 135 14.27 2.86 4.05
CA ASP A 135 13.23 3.88 3.95
C ASP A 135 12.69 4.05 2.53
N ASP A 136 13.46 3.62 1.53
CA ASP A 136 13.18 3.85 0.11
C ASP A 136 13.00 2.57 -0.70
N ALA A 137 12.97 1.40 -0.05
CA ALA A 137 12.79 0.14 -0.74
C ALA A 137 12.04 -0.90 0.11
N TYR A 138 11.25 -1.73 -0.56
CA TYR A 138 10.67 -2.95 0.01
C TYR A 138 10.49 -4.02 -1.07
N GLU A 139 10.37 -5.26 -0.65
CA GLU A 139 10.17 -6.40 -1.53
C GLU A 139 8.77 -6.99 -1.32
N VAL A 140 8.00 -7.09 -2.39
CA VAL A 140 6.70 -7.77 -2.41
C VAL A 140 6.92 -9.23 -2.78
N ILE A 141 6.48 -10.13 -1.91
CA ILE A 141 6.51 -11.58 -2.14
C ILE A 141 5.07 -12.06 -2.11
N THR A 142 4.58 -12.59 -3.23
CA THR A 142 3.22 -13.11 -3.35
C THR A 142 3.24 -14.59 -3.72
N GLU A 143 2.40 -15.36 -3.02
CA GLU A 143 2.21 -16.79 -3.22
C GLU A 143 0.73 -17.08 -3.46
N PHE A 144 0.45 -18.02 -4.36
CA PHE A 144 -0.90 -18.50 -4.63
C PHE A 144 -1.13 -19.86 -3.98
N GLN A 145 -2.35 -20.09 -3.51
CA GLN A 145 -2.76 -21.38 -2.99
C GLN A 145 -3.03 -22.34 -4.15
N SER A 146 -2.39 -23.51 -4.11
CA SER A 146 -2.63 -24.65 -4.99
C SER A 146 -3.12 -25.85 -4.17
N LYS A 147 -3.45 -26.96 -4.84
CA LYS A 147 -3.79 -28.22 -4.17
C LYS A 147 -2.64 -28.80 -3.33
N ASP A 148 -1.40 -28.49 -3.71
CA ASP A 148 -0.18 -29.02 -3.08
C ASP A 148 0.44 -28.03 -2.07
N GLY A 149 -0.24 -26.90 -1.78
CA GLY A 149 0.21 -25.87 -0.85
C GLY A 149 0.42 -24.50 -1.49
N TRP A 150 1.26 -23.68 -0.88
CA TRP A 150 1.57 -22.33 -1.36
C TRP A 150 2.67 -22.37 -2.42
N VAL A 151 2.40 -21.75 -3.56
CA VAL A 151 3.32 -21.69 -4.69
C VAL A 151 3.73 -20.24 -4.94
N PRO A 152 5.04 -19.93 -5.03
CA PRO A 152 5.52 -18.60 -5.37
C PRO A 152 4.92 -18.12 -6.70
N ARG A 153 4.32 -16.91 -6.69
CA ARG A 153 3.74 -16.29 -7.87
C ARG A 153 4.69 -15.27 -8.47
N PHE A 154 5.11 -14.32 -7.65
CA PHE A 154 6.09 -13.33 -8.05
C PHE A 154 6.79 -12.72 -6.82
N ARG A 155 7.93 -12.10 -7.11
CA ARG A 155 8.72 -11.28 -6.21
C ARG A 155 9.06 -10.00 -6.95
N VAL A 156 8.76 -8.85 -6.34
CA VAL A 156 8.99 -7.53 -6.95
C VAL A 156 9.75 -6.67 -5.95
N HIS A 157 10.88 -6.13 -6.39
CA HIS A 157 11.60 -5.10 -5.64
C HIS A 157 11.01 -3.74 -5.97
N MET A 158 10.43 -3.10 -4.96
CA MET A 158 9.81 -1.78 -5.06
C MET A 158 10.78 -0.71 -4.57
N GLN A 159 10.99 0.32 -5.37
CA GLN A 159 11.82 1.47 -5.06
C GLN A 159 10.96 2.74 -5.03
N ALA A 160 11.16 3.58 -4.01
CA ALA A 160 10.50 4.88 -3.95
C ALA A 160 10.88 5.75 -5.15
N LEU A 161 9.89 6.38 -5.77
CA LEU A 161 10.13 7.37 -6.81
C LEU A 161 10.49 8.71 -6.16
N THR A 162 11.60 9.30 -6.56
CA THR A 162 11.92 10.68 -6.22
C THR A 162 11.04 11.61 -7.06
N GLU A 163 10.25 12.47 -6.41
CA GLU A 163 9.58 13.57 -7.12
C GLU A 163 10.67 14.48 -7.72
N LYS A 164 10.52 14.78 -9.01
CA LYS A 164 11.37 15.75 -9.72
C LYS A 164 10.76 17.12 -9.62
#